data_9d6b204e0f4a842111efc3d06cc837e6
#
_entry.id   9d6b204e0f4a842111efc3d06cc837e6
#
_cell.length_a   1.000
_cell.length_b   1.000
_cell.length_c   1.000
_cell.angle_alpha   90.00
_cell.angle_beta   90.00
_cell.angle_gamma   90.00
#
_symmetry.space_group_name_H-M   'P 1'
#
loop_
_entity.id
_entity.type
_entity.pdbx_description
1 polymer ?
#
loop_
_entity_poly.entity_id
_entity_poly.type
_entity_poly.pdbx_seq_one_letter_code
_entity_poly.pdbx_strand_id
1 'polypeptide(L)'
;MHDREMSIDEESKRLDTLRRYDILDTPRDERFDNITALTAELMQVPLALVTLVDADRLWFKSAYGLDVREIPRCNGLCSSAIQQDDPYIVEDALKSPVEREHPLVTGPLGLRFYAGVPLRADDGRALG
;
A
#
# COMPACT_ATOMS: atom_id res chain seq x y z
N MET A 1 1.15 -17.49 -10.46
CA MET A 1 1.95 -16.47 -11.14
C MET A 1 2.56 -15.53 -10.11
N HIS A 2 3.79 -15.22 -10.27
CA HIS A 2 4.50 -14.39 -9.31
C HIS A 2 4.54 -12.95 -9.76
N ASP A 3 4.58 -12.04 -8.80
CA ASP A 3 4.81 -10.64 -9.09
C ASP A 3 6.19 -10.49 -9.71
N ARG A 4 6.28 -9.61 -10.68
CA ARG A 4 7.56 -9.30 -11.27
C ARG A 4 8.36 -8.44 -10.29
N GLU A 5 9.54 -8.89 -9.93
CA GLU A 5 10.41 -8.10 -9.09
C GLU A 5 11.00 -6.95 -9.88
N MET A 6 11.02 -5.77 -9.26
CA MET A 6 11.68 -4.63 -9.83
C MET A 6 13.20 -4.79 -9.72
N SER A 7 13.92 -4.39 -10.77
CA SER A 7 15.36 -4.28 -10.68
C SER A 7 15.76 -3.18 -9.70
N ILE A 8 17.00 -3.24 -9.24
CA ILE A 8 17.55 -2.20 -8.35
C ILE A 8 17.48 -0.83 -9.04
N ASP A 9 17.75 -0.78 -10.34
CA ASP A 9 17.69 0.46 -11.09
C ASP A 9 16.28 1.01 -11.20
N GLU A 10 15.30 0.15 -11.47
CA GLU A 10 13.89 0.56 -11.52
C GLU A 10 13.41 1.07 -10.16
N GLU A 11 13.79 0.40 -9.08
CA GLU A 11 13.44 0.83 -7.73
C GLU A 11 14.07 2.17 -7.38
N SER A 12 15.33 2.37 -7.76
CA SER A 12 16.02 3.65 -7.52
C SER A 12 15.31 4.80 -8.25
N LYS A 13 14.91 4.58 -9.50
CA LYS A 13 14.18 5.58 -10.27
C LYS A 13 12.80 5.86 -9.69
N ARG A 14 12.11 4.83 -9.23
CA ARG A 14 10.82 4.96 -8.57
C ARG A 14 10.94 5.83 -7.31
N LEU A 15 11.95 5.56 -6.49
CA LEU A 15 12.19 6.33 -5.27
C LEU A 15 12.54 7.79 -5.58
N ASP A 16 13.32 8.03 -6.63
CA ASP A 16 13.62 9.40 -7.06
C ASP A 16 12.34 10.14 -7.44
N THR A 17 11.45 9.48 -8.16
CA THR A 17 10.15 10.07 -8.53
C THR A 17 9.31 10.35 -7.29
N LEU A 18 9.23 9.40 -6.36
CA LEU A 18 8.49 9.60 -5.11
C LEU A 18 9.01 10.82 -4.34
N ARG A 19 10.32 10.96 -4.23
CA ARG A 19 10.94 12.06 -3.48
C ARG A 19 10.68 13.42 -4.14
N ARG A 20 10.53 13.46 -5.45
CA ARG A 20 10.23 14.72 -6.15
C ARG A 20 8.85 15.27 -5.79
N TYR A 21 7.89 14.43 -5.39
CA TYR A 21 6.59 14.90 -4.95
C TYR A 21 6.61 15.49 -3.56
N ASP A 22 7.66 15.23 -2.79
CA ASP A 22 7.89 15.83 -1.46
C ASP A 22 6.70 15.62 -0.51
N ILE A 23 6.14 14.44 -0.53
CA ILE A 23 4.93 14.12 0.23
C ILE A 23 5.22 13.28 1.49
N LEU A 24 6.35 12.55 1.52
CA LEU A 24 6.73 11.75 2.68
C LEU A 24 6.93 12.65 3.90
N ASP A 25 6.48 12.17 5.06
CA ASP A 25 6.63 12.86 6.34
C ASP A 25 5.95 14.22 6.41
N THR A 26 4.93 14.43 5.56
CA THR A 26 4.12 15.65 5.60
C THR A 26 2.94 15.47 6.58
N PRO A 27 2.34 16.58 7.06
CA PRO A 27 1.20 16.51 7.96
C PRO A 27 -0.01 15.84 7.31
N ARG A 28 -0.96 15.41 8.15
CA ARG A 28 -2.24 14.90 7.66
C ARG A 28 -2.94 15.96 6.84
N ASP A 29 -3.69 15.50 5.84
CA ASP A 29 -4.42 16.36 4.93
C ASP A 29 -5.87 15.87 4.89
N GLU A 30 -6.80 16.76 5.21
CA GLU A 30 -8.23 16.45 5.28
C GLU A 30 -8.76 15.90 3.96
N ARG A 31 -8.22 16.35 2.84
CA ARG A 31 -8.66 15.86 1.52
C ARG A 31 -8.40 14.36 1.37
N PHE A 32 -7.24 13.90 1.82
CA PHE A 32 -6.92 12.47 1.80
C PHE A 32 -7.71 11.70 2.85
N ASP A 33 -7.88 12.28 4.04
CA ASP A 33 -8.64 11.64 5.10
C ASP A 33 -10.12 11.47 4.71
N ASN A 34 -10.67 12.39 3.97
CA ASN A 34 -12.02 12.26 3.43
C ASN A 34 -12.13 11.12 2.43
N ILE A 35 -11.09 10.93 1.60
CA ILE A 35 -11.05 9.84 0.62
C ILE A 35 -11.00 8.48 1.33
N THR A 36 -10.14 8.34 2.33
CA THR A 36 -10.04 7.06 3.04
C THR A 36 -11.31 6.74 3.82
N ALA A 37 -11.90 7.74 4.48
CA ALA A 37 -13.17 7.55 5.21
C ALA A 37 -14.30 7.15 4.26
N LEU A 38 -14.40 7.80 3.11
CA LEU A 38 -15.42 7.48 2.12
C LEU A 38 -15.20 6.08 1.54
N THR A 39 -13.96 5.72 1.25
CA THR A 39 -13.62 4.41 0.72
C THR A 39 -14.00 3.31 1.71
N ALA A 40 -13.67 3.49 3.00
CA ALA A 40 -14.02 2.52 4.03
C ALA A 40 -15.54 2.33 4.12
N GLU A 41 -16.28 3.41 4.03
CA GLU A 41 -17.74 3.36 4.10
C GLU A 41 -18.35 2.68 2.87
N LEU A 42 -17.92 3.08 1.68
CA LEU A 42 -18.46 2.52 0.43
C LEU A 42 -18.12 1.04 0.26
N MET A 43 -16.93 0.65 0.63
CA MET A 43 -16.47 -0.73 0.50
C MET A 43 -16.84 -1.59 1.70
N GLN A 44 -17.37 -0.98 2.76
CA GLN A 44 -17.71 -1.66 4.00
C GLN A 44 -16.52 -2.44 4.57
N VAL A 45 -15.37 -1.78 4.64
CA VAL A 45 -14.15 -2.35 5.20
C VAL A 45 -13.71 -1.53 6.41
N PRO A 46 -13.04 -2.14 7.40
CA PRO A 46 -12.60 -1.42 8.59
C PRO A 46 -11.37 -0.55 8.38
N LEU A 47 -10.60 -0.80 7.34
CA LEU A 47 -9.35 -0.07 7.08
C LEU A 47 -9.33 0.44 5.65
N ALA A 48 -8.89 1.68 5.48
CA ALA A 48 -8.60 2.26 4.18
C ALA A 48 -7.39 3.17 4.31
N LEU A 49 -6.44 3.03 3.41
CA LEU A 49 -5.14 3.70 3.50
C LEU A 49 -4.77 4.35 2.18
N VAL A 50 -4.13 5.51 2.26
CA VAL A 50 -3.32 6.04 1.17
C VAL A 50 -1.86 5.84 1.58
N THR A 51 -1.20 4.92 0.91
CA THR A 51 0.12 4.43 1.27
C THR A 51 1.15 4.82 0.22
N LEU A 52 2.30 5.31 0.68
CA LEU A 52 3.45 5.54 -0.18
C LEU A 52 4.52 4.51 0.20
N VAL A 53 5.08 3.87 -0.82
CA VAL A 53 6.07 2.80 -0.62
C VAL A 53 7.48 3.41 -0.71
N ASP A 54 8.09 3.64 0.43
CA ASP A 54 9.45 4.13 0.54
C ASP A 54 10.45 2.98 0.44
N ALA A 55 11.73 3.25 0.61
CA ALA A 55 12.80 2.27 0.46
C ALA A 55 12.64 1.09 1.42
N ASP A 56 12.30 1.36 2.68
CA ASP A 56 12.22 0.35 3.73
C ASP A 56 10.98 0.45 4.61
N ARG A 57 10.05 1.33 4.25
CA ARG A 57 8.82 1.54 5.02
C ARG A 57 7.64 1.80 4.09
N LEU A 58 6.44 1.51 4.61
CA LEU A 58 5.19 1.98 4.04
C LEU A 58 4.76 3.18 4.88
N TRP A 59 4.65 4.33 4.27
CA TRP A 59 4.26 5.55 4.95
C TRP A 59 2.83 5.94 4.56
N PHE A 60 1.99 6.20 5.57
CA PHE A 60 0.57 6.47 5.33
C PHE A 60 0.29 7.96 5.31
N LYS A 61 -0.01 8.49 4.13
CA LYS A 61 -0.51 9.87 4.02
C LYS A 61 -1.88 9.99 4.66
N SER A 62 -2.69 8.94 4.57
CA SER A 62 -3.98 8.86 5.24
C SER A 62 -4.24 7.42 5.68
N ALA A 63 -4.82 7.27 6.87
CA ALA A 63 -5.13 5.96 7.43
C ALA A 63 -6.45 6.03 8.19
N TYR A 64 -7.47 5.35 7.68
CA TYR A 64 -8.74 5.20 8.35
C TYR A 64 -8.77 3.86 9.07
N GLY A 65 -9.11 3.89 10.36
CA GLY A 65 -9.20 2.68 11.16
C GLY A 65 -7.88 2.16 11.71
N LEU A 66 -6.78 2.85 11.45
CA LEU A 66 -5.45 2.46 11.89
C LEU A 66 -4.74 3.69 12.45
N ASP A 67 -4.17 3.57 13.65
CA ASP A 67 -3.56 4.69 14.34
C ASP A 67 -2.03 4.58 14.35
N VAL A 68 -1.45 4.35 13.16
CA VAL A 68 0.00 4.41 12.97
C VAL A 68 0.29 5.17 11.68
N ARG A 69 1.49 5.76 11.61
CA ARG A 69 1.90 6.56 10.46
C ARG A 69 2.73 5.77 9.46
N GLU A 70 3.35 4.70 9.90
CA GLU A 70 4.19 3.88 9.02
C GLU A 70 4.38 2.48 9.61
N ILE A 71 4.73 1.55 8.74
CA ILE A 71 5.14 0.20 9.13
C ILE A 71 6.34 -0.21 8.27
N PRO A 72 7.14 -1.19 8.71
CA PRO A 72 8.19 -1.74 7.86
C PRO A 72 7.62 -2.26 6.54
N ARG A 73 8.35 -2.04 5.46
CA ARG A 73 7.89 -2.42 4.12
C ARG A 73 7.60 -3.92 4.00
N CYS A 74 8.42 -4.75 4.65
CA CYS A 74 8.24 -6.20 4.59
C CYS A 74 6.96 -6.71 5.24
N ASN A 75 6.30 -5.88 6.06
CA ASN A 75 5.07 -6.25 6.78
C ASN A 75 3.80 -5.83 6.03
N GLY A 76 3.91 -5.26 4.83
CA GLY A 76 2.75 -4.79 4.09
C GLY A 76 2.59 -5.46 2.74
N LEU A 77 1.36 -5.49 2.23
CA LEU A 77 1.06 -6.04 0.90
C LEU A 77 1.20 -4.99 -0.21
N CYS A 78 1.38 -3.73 0.14
CA CYS A 78 1.48 -2.65 -0.84
C CYS A 78 2.70 -2.80 -1.75
N SER A 79 3.77 -3.43 -1.27
CA SER A 79 4.94 -3.71 -2.11
C SER A 79 4.60 -4.63 -3.28
N SER A 80 3.70 -5.59 -3.07
CA SER A 80 3.23 -6.44 -4.16
C SER A 80 2.31 -5.68 -5.10
N ALA A 81 1.47 -4.81 -4.55
CA ALA A 81 0.51 -4.04 -5.34
C ALA A 81 1.20 -3.12 -6.36
N ILE A 82 2.34 -2.50 -5.99
CA ILE A 82 3.04 -1.59 -6.90
C ILE A 82 3.80 -2.29 -8.02
N GLN A 83 3.94 -3.60 -7.95
CA GLN A 83 4.69 -4.38 -8.94
C GLN A 83 3.83 -4.83 -10.12
N GLN A 84 2.55 -4.51 -10.11
CA GLN A 84 1.64 -4.89 -11.19
C GLN A 84 0.81 -3.69 -11.65
N ASP A 85 0.28 -3.80 -12.86
CA ASP A 85 -0.49 -2.70 -13.45
C ASP A 85 -1.94 -2.70 -13.00
N ASP A 86 -2.51 -3.87 -12.77
CA ASP A 86 -3.90 -4.03 -12.36
C ASP A 86 -4.03 -3.94 -10.83
N PRO A 87 -5.23 -3.67 -10.32
CA PRO A 87 -5.46 -3.73 -8.88
C PRO A 87 -5.07 -5.11 -8.32
N TYR A 88 -4.43 -5.07 -7.15
CA TYR A 88 -4.01 -6.28 -6.45
C TYR A 88 -5.10 -6.65 -5.44
N ILE A 89 -5.83 -7.72 -5.74
CA ILE A 89 -6.99 -8.11 -4.94
C ILE A 89 -6.77 -9.50 -4.35
N VAL A 90 -6.92 -9.60 -3.03
CA VAL A 90 -6.88 -10.85 -2.28
C VAL A 90 -8.24 -11.00 -1.61
N GLU A 91 -9.10 -11.88 -2.14
CA GLU A 91 -10.45 -12.05 -1.62
C GLU A 91 -10.45 -12.70 -0.23
N ASP A 92 -9.63 -13.72 -0.05
CA ASP A 92 -9.47 -14.39 1.25
C ASP A 92 -8.01 -14.83 1.38
N ALA A 93 -7.28 -14.09 2.21
CA ALA A 93 -5.85 -14.32 2.38
C ALA A 93 -5.51 -15.69 2.97
N LEU A 94 -6.42 -16.30 3.73
CA LEU A 94 -6.20 -17.65 4.26
C LEU A 94 -6.18 -18.70 3.16
N LYS A 95 -6.86 -18.43 2.04
CA LYS A 95 -6.93 -19.36 0.91
C LYS A 95 -5.87 -19.08 -0.14
N SER A 96 -5.12 -18.00 0.01
CA SER A 96 -4.10 -17.63 -0.96
C SER A 96 -2.76 -18.25 -0.56
N PRO A 97 -2.12 -19.05 -1.46
CA PRO A 97 -0.82 -19.64 -1.15
C PRO A 97 0.28 -18.62 -0.88
N VAL A 98 0.17 -17.43 -1.47
CA VAL A 98 1.17 -16.37 -1.34
C VAL A 98 0.99 -15.62 -0.02
N GLU A 99 -0.24 -15.22 0.31
CA GLU A 99 -0.51 -14.33 1.44
C GLU A 99 -0.81 -15.03 2.75
N ARG A 100 -1.24 -16.29 2.72
CA ARG A 100 -1.75 -16.97 3.94
C ARG A 100 -0.75 -17.02 5.09
N GLU A 101 0.54 -16.94 4.82
CA GLU A 101 1.59 -16.94 5.85
C GLU A 101 2.15 -15.55 6.13
N HIS A 102 1.60 -14.52 5.49
CA HIS A 102 2.04 -13.16 5.70
C HIS A 102 1.75 -12.69 7.13
N PRO A 103 2.66 -11.91 7.76
CA PRO A 103 2.45 -11.46 9.15
C PRO A 103 1.15 -10.72 9.40
N LEU A 104 0.63 -9.97 8.42
CA LEU A 104 -0.65 -9.28 8.57
C LEU A 104 -1.83 -10.26 8.63
N VAL A 105 -1.70 -11.43 8.03
CA VAL A 105 -2.74 -12.46 8.00
C VAL A 105 -2.69 -13.32 9.27
N THR A 106 -1.48 -13.74 9.64
CA THR A 106 -1.28 -14.65 10.78
C THR A 106 -1.23 -13.94 12.12
N GLY A 107 -0.93 -12.64 12.13
CA GLY A 107 -0.78 -11.85 13.34
C GLY A 107 -2.10 -11.30 13.88
N PRO A 108 -2.01 -10.38 14.86
CA PRO A 108 -3.20 -9.87 15.55
C PRO A 108 -4.21 -9.16 14.65
N LEU A 109 -3.77 -8.56 13.56
CA LEU A 109 -4.69 -7.90 12.63
C LEU A 109 -5.65 -8.89 11.96
N GLY A 110 -5.17 -10.10 11.67
CA GLY A 110 -6.02 -11.13 11.07
C GLY A 110 -6.55 -10.77 9.70
N LEU A 111 -5.70 -10.18 8.86
CA LEU A 111 -6.11 -9.73 7.52
C LEU A 111 -6.69 -10.88 6.71
N ARG A 112 -7.82 -10.65 6.04
CA ARG A 112 -8.47 -11.64 5.18
C ARG A 112 -8.68 -11.12 3.77
N PHE A 113 -9.21 -9.91 3.64
CA PHE A 113 -9.44 -9.26 2.36
C PHE A 113 -8.45 -8.11 2.18
N TYR A 114 -7.91 -7.99 0.98
CA TYR A 114 -7.06 -6.85 0.63
C TYR A 114 -7.34 -6.43 -0.81
N ALA A 115 -7.45 -5.14 -1.03
CA ALA A 115 -7.52 -4.57 -2.38
C ALA A 115 -6.62 -3.34 -2.42
N GLY A 116 -5.66 -3.35 -3.31
CA GLY A 116 -4.74 -2.23 -3.50
C GLY A 116 -4.71 -1.77 -4.93
N VAL A 117 -4.84 -0.46 -5.14
CA VAL A 117 -4.76 0.16 -6.45
C VAL A 117 -3.50 1.00 -6.49
N PRO A 118 -2.58 0.74 -7.43
CA PRO A 118 -1.35 1.52 -7.53
C PRO A 118 -1.62 3.00 -7.81
N LEU A 119 -0.90 3.86 -7.12
CA LEU A 119 -0.87 5.30 -7.40
C LEU A 119 0.33 5.60 -8.27
N ARG A 120 0.07 6.07 -9.48
CA ARG A 120 1.14 6.29 -10.45
C ARG A 120 1.42 7.76 -10.65
N ALA A 121 2.71 8.07 -10.76
CA ALA A 121 3.16 9.40 -11.14
C ALA A 121 2.92 9.65 -12.64
N ASP A 122 3.16 10.88 -13.07
CA ASP A 122 3.02 11.26 -14.47
C ASP A 122 4.01 10.53 -15.39
N ASP A 123 5.13 10.02 -14.83
CA ASP A 123 6.07 9.20 -15.59
C ASP A 123 5.70 7.70 -15.62
N GLY A 124 4.56 7.34 -15.04
CA GLY A 124 4.06 5.98 -15.00
C GLY A 124 4.58 5.12 -13.86
N ARG A 125 5.48 5.63 -13.03
CA ARG A 125 6.02 4.87 -11.90
C ARG A 125 5.05 4.82 -10.74
N ALA A 126 4.94 3.64 -10.11
CA ALA A 126 4.07 3.46 -8.96
C ALA A 126 4.74 3.98 -7.70
N LEU A 127 4.05 4.86 -6.99
CA LEU A 127 4.55 5.48 -5.76
C LEU A 127 3.98 4.80 -4.52
N GLY A 128 2.84 4.18 -4.68
CA GLY A 128 2.16 3.54 -3.58
C GLY A 128 0.88 2.89 -4.02
#